data_aa633ec04edc4a65786ba6ce54df2b84
#
_entry.id   aa633ec04edc4a65786ba6ce54df2b84
#
_cell.length_a   1.000
_cell.length_b   1.000
_cell.length_c   1.000
_cell.angle_alpha   90.00
_cell.angle_beta   90.00
_cell.angle_gamma   90.00
#
_symmetry.space_group_name_H-M   'P 1'
#
loop_
_entity.id
_entity.type
_entity.pdbx_description
1 polymer ?
#
loop_
_entity_poly.entity_id
_entity_poly.type
_entity_poly.pdbx_seq_one_letter_code
_entity_poly.pdbx_strand_id
1 'polypeptide(L)'
;MAILFELYLRCTLFYMEHAAKIFSGTGSQYLAEKITQQFGTPPGKITIQHFSDGEIQPIFNESIRGDMVFLVQSTFSPAENLLELLLMIDAARRASAYKVVAVIPYYGYARQDRKDKPRVAIGSKLLANMIVAAGADRVITMDLHAPQIQGYFDIPVDHLDSSAIFIPYIEQLRLENLTFAAPDVGSANRIREIASYFNAEMVICDKHRKRANEIASMVVIGDVTDRDVVLIDDICDTGGTLAKSAGLLREKGARSVRAMCTHPVLSGNAYANIDDSVLEELVVCDTIPLRQKSSKIKVLSVAELFAVAIRNAFENRSITGLFIHSQLRNK
;
A
#
# COMPACT_ATOMS: atom_id res chain seq x y z
N MET A 1 34.06 6.45 -26.57
CA MET A 1 33.91 5.00 -26.75
C MET A 1 34.45 4.20 -25.56
N ALA A 2 35.65 4.49 -25.04
CA ALA A 2 36.21 3.79 -23.87
C ALA A 2 35.36 3.93 -22.59
N ILE A 3 34.85 5.12 -22.27
CA ILE A 3 34.01 5.37 -21.08
C ILE A 3 32.67 4.62 -21.15
N LEU A 4 32.07 4.54 -22.34
CA LEU A 4 30.81 3.78 -22.53
C LEU A 4 31.08 2.26 -22.44
N PHE A 5 32.22 1.79 -22.89
CA PHE A 5 32.62 0.39 -22.76
C PHE A 5 32.93 0.02 -21.30
N GLU A 6 33.59 0.91 -20.57
CA GLU A 6 33.89 0.70 -19.14
C GLU A 6 32.61 0.75 -18.28
N LEU A 7 31.69 1.64 -18.59
CA LEU A 7 30.34 1.68 -17.96
C LEU A 7 29.55 0.40 -18.30
N TYR A 8 29.57 -0.05 -19.53
CA TYR A 8 28.92 -1.31 -19.95
C TYR A 8 29.56 -2.53 -19.24
N LEU A 9 30.88 -2.59 -19.15
CA LEU A 9 31.59 -3.66 -18.42
C LEU A 9 31.23 -3.61 -16.90
N ARG A 10 31.23 -2.45 -16.29
CA ARG A 10 30.84 -2.29 -14.86
C ARG A 10 29.37 -2.66 -14.62
N CYS A 11 28.45 -2.26 -15.48
CA CYS A 11 27.06 -2.72 -15.42
C CYS A 11 26.97 -4.24 -15.61
N THR A 12 27.65 -4.80 -16.60
CA THR A 12 27.62 -6.24 -16.89
C THR A 12 28.25 -7.05 -15.75
N LEU A 13 29.36 -6.57 -15.17
CA LEU A 13 30.00 -7.19 -14.00
C LEU A 13 29.08 -7.08 -12.75
N PHE A 14 28.41 -5.94 -12.52
CA PHE A 14 27.46 -5.81 -11.43
C PHE A 14 26.30 -6.82 -11.56
N TYR A 15 25.74 -6.98 -12.77
CA TYR A 15 24.71 -7.98 -13.06
C TYR A 15 25.23 -9.44 -13.01
N MET A 16 26.53 -9.65 -13.18
CA MET A 16 27.14 -10.97 -12.99
C MET A 16 27.47 -11.27 -11.52
N GLU A 17 27.57 -10.24 -10.66
CA GLU A 17 27.90 -10.40 -9.25
C GLU A 17 26.66 -10.57 -8.35
N HIS A 18 25.47 -10.02 -8.74
CA HIS A 18 24.29 -10.02 -7.90
C HIS A 18 23.04 -10.39 -8.69
N ALA A 19 22.20 -11.26 -8.14
CA ALA A 19 20.86 -11.53 -8.66
C ALA A 19 19.80 -10.83 -7.80
N ALA A 20 18.66 -10.48 -8.41
CA ALA A 20 17.46 -10.09 -7.67
C ALA A 20 16.68 -11.34 -7.33
N LYS A 21 16.49 -11.62 -6.05
CA LYS A 21 15.68 -12.74 -5.56
C LYS A 21 14.51 -12.24 -4.74
N ILE A 22 13.30 -12.67 -5.10
CA ILE A 22 12.05 -12.22 -4.48
C ILE A 22 11.46 -13.39 -3.70
N PHE A 23 11.34 -13.24 -2.40
CA PHE A 23 10.73 -14.20 -1.49
C PHE A 23 9.49 -13.60 -0.86
N SER A 24 8.61 -14.44 -0.31
CA SER A 24 7.44 -13.97 0.42
C SER A 24 7.32 -14.64 1.78
N GLY A 25 6.76 -13.90 2.71
CA GLY A 25 6.15 -14.49 3.87
C GLY A 25 4.75 -15.05 3.57
N THR A 26 4.19 -15.76 4.54
CA THR A 26 2.91 -16.46 4.41
C THR A 26 1.74 -15.53 4.13
N GLY A 27 1.74 -14.33 4.73
CA GLY A 27 0.67 -13.34 4.56
C GLY A 27 0.59 -12.70 3.18
N SER A 28 1.65 -12.81 2.35
CA SER A 28 1.73 -12.10 1.05
C SER A 28 2.10 -13.00 -0.13
N GLN A 29 2.06 -14.32 0.04
CA GLN A 29 2.43 -15.27 -1.02
C GLN A 29 1.64 -15.01 -2.31
N TYR A 30 0.32 -14.83 -2.21
CA TYR A 30 -0.58 -14.56 -3.35
C TYR A 30 -0.17 -13.33 -4.18
N LEU A 31 0.37 -12.29 -3.53
CA LEU A 31 0.82 -11.07 -4.18
C LEU A 31 2.24 -11.23 -4.72
N ALA A 32 3.12 -11.88 -3.97
CA ALA A 32 4.49 -12.14 -4.40
C ALA A 32 4.55 -13.00 -5.66
N GLU A 33 3.66 -13.99 -5.82
CA GLU A 33 3.52 -14.79 -7.03
C GLU A 33 3.20 -13.91 -8.25
N LYS A 34 2.27 -12.95 -8.10
CA LYS A 34 1.94 -11.99 -9.16
C LYS A 34 3.12 -11.03 -9.43
N ILE A 35 3.79 -10.54 -8.39
CA ILE A 35 4.97 -9.66 -8.52
C ILE A 35 6.07 -10.37 -9.29
N THR A 36 6.42 -11.62 -8.92
CA THR A 36 7.47 -12.39 -9.60
C THR A 36 7.12 -12.69 -11.05
N GLN A 37 5.85 -12.96 -11.36
CA GLN A 37 5.37 -13.10 -12.73
C GLN A 37 5.59 -11.83 -13.54
N GLN A 38 5.26 -10.65 -13.01
CA GLN A 38 5.48 -9.35 -13.66
C GLN A 38 6.98 -8.98 -13.73
N PHE A 39 7.75 -9.39 -12.74
CA PHE A 39 9.19 -9.20 -12.73
C PHE A 39 9.91 -10.10 -13.74
N GLY A 40 9.34 -11.27 -14.07
CA GLY A 40 9.90 -12.22 -15.03
C GLY A 40 10.88 -13.22 -14.41
N THR A 41 10.77 -13.50 -13.10
CA THR A 41 11.56 -14.52 -12.40
C THR A 41 10.65 -15.43 -11.58
N PRO A 42 11.03 -16.69 -11.34
CA PRO A 42 10.27 -17.52 -10.40
C PRO A 42 10.39 -16.96 -8.97
N PRO A 43 9.39 -17.23 -8.10
CA PRO A 43 9.50 -16.92 -6.68
C PRO A 43 10.67 -17.69 -6.04
N GLY A 44 11.37 -17.03 -5.13
CA GLY A 44 12.45 -17.64 -4.35
C GLY A 44 11.92 -18.75 -3.44
N LYS A 45 12.73 -19.77 -3.23
CA LYS A 45 12.36 -20.94 -2.43
C LYS A 45 12.62 -20.68 -0.95
N ILE A 46 11.56 -20.52 -0.19
CA ILE A 46 11.57 -20.34 1.27
C ILE A 46 10.56 -21.28 1.91
N THR A 47 10.87 -21.80 3.08
CA THR A 47 9.94 -22.54 3.95
C THR A 47 9.75 -21.75 5.22
N ILE A 48 8.52 -21.54 5.64
CA ILE A 48 8.18 -21.00 6.95
C ILE A 48 7.76 -22.18 7.83
N GLN A 49 8.67 -22.62 8.66
CA GLN A 49 8.42 -23.71 9.60
C GLN A 49 7.74 -23.17 10.86
N HIS A 50 6.74 -23.88 11.36
CA HIS A 50 6.15 -23.64 12.67
C HIS A 50 6.50 -24.80 13.60
N PHE A 51 7.03 -24.46 14.76
CA PHE A 51 7.26 -25.44 15.83
C PHE A 51 5.96 -25.74 16.58
N SER A 52 5.95 -26.81 17.35
CA SER A 52 4.75 -27.26 18.09
C SER A 52 4.26 -26.26 19.14
N ASP A 53 5.13 -25.39 19.64
CA ASP A 53 4.83 -24.30 20.56
C ASP A 53 4.36 -23.01 19.86
N GLY A 54 4.41 -22.99 18.52
CA GLY A 54 3.99 -21.85 17.67
C GLY A 54 5.13 -20.91 17.23
N GLU A 55 6.39 -21.18 17.63
CA GLU A 55 7.52 -20.40 17.13
C GLU A 55 7.68 -20.56 15.62
N ILE A 56 8.15 -19.49 14.95
CA ILE A 56 8.29 -19.39 13.49
C ILE A 56 9.78 -19.44 13.15
N GLN A 57 10.14 -20.23 12.13
CA GLN A 57 11.50 -20.30 11.57
C GLN A 57 11.46 -20.21 10.05
N PRO A 58 11.83 -19.07 9.44
CA PRO A 58 12.06 -18.96 8.00
C PRO A 58 13.36 -19.67 7.58
N ILE A 59 13.30 -20.45 6.51
CA ILE A 59 14.44 -21.21 5.97
C ILE A 59 14.54 -20.92 4.47
N PHE A 60 15.61 -20.26 4.02
CA PHE A 60 15.90 -20.12 2.59
C PHE A 60 16.40 -21.45 2.04
N ASN A 61 15.67 -22.03 1.07
CA ASN A 61 15.98 -23.34 0.48
C ASN A 61 16.90 -23.23 -0.74
N GLU A 62 17.54 -22.09 -0.92
CA GLU A 62 18.52 -21.82 -1.96
C GLU A 62 19.58 -20.83 -1.46
N SER A 63 20.73 -20.80 -2.12
CA SER A 63 21.77 -19.81 -1.78
C SER A 63 21.29 -18.41 -2.15
N ILE A 64 21.46 -17.48 -1.22
CA ILE A 64 21.19 -16.04 -1.40
C ILE A 64 22.45 -15.20 -1.13
N ARG A 65 23.60 -15.87 -1.03
CA ARG A 65 24.87 -15.22 -0.76
C ARG A 65 25.26 -14.30 -1.92
N GLY A 66 25.47 -13.02 -1.59
CA GLY A 66 25.82 -11.99 -2.56
C GLY A 66 24.64 -11.46 -3.37
N ASP A 67 23.42 -12.01 -3.24
CA ASP A 67 22.26 -11.55 -3.97
C ASP A 67 21.54 -10.37 -3.29
N MET A 68 20.81 -9.58 -4.06
CA MET A 68 19.87 -8.59 -3.54
C MET A 68 18.51 -9.27 -3.29
N VAL A 69 18.12 -9.35 -2.03
CA VAL A 69 16.95 -10.10 -1.56
C VAL A 69 15.80 -9.15 -1.30
N PHE A 70 14.65 -9.40 -1.93
CA PHE A 70 13.40 -8.69 -1.73
C PHE A 70 12.43 -9.59 -0.96
N LEU A 71 11.98 -9.13 0.20
CA LEU A 71 11.09 -9.86 1.10
C LEU A 71 9.70 -9.23 1.07
N VAL A 72 8.76 -9.88 0.40
CA VAL A 72 7.38 -9.38 0.25
C VAL A 72 6.53 -9.87 1.40
N GLN A 73 6.13 -8.96 2.30
CA GLN A 73 5.26 -9.28 3.43
C GLN A 73 4.50 -8.04 3.92
N SER A 74 3.19 -8.04 3.76
CA SER A 74 2.30 -7.07 4.41
C SER A 74 2.19 -7.39 5.91
N THR A 75 2.22 -6.34 6.74
CA THR A 75 2.24 -6.50 8.20
C THR A 75 0.87 -6.26 8.85
N PHE A 76 -0.21 -6.72 8.17
CA PHE A 76 -1.56 -6.76 8.74
C PHE A 76 -1.65 -7.81 9.86
N SER A 77 -2.71 -7.72 10.68
CA SER A 77 -2.97 -8.71 11.74
C SER A 77 -3.21 -10.12 11.17
N PRO A 78 -2.63 -11.16 11.80
CA PRO A 78 -2.04 -11.18 13.12
C PRO A 78 -0.61 -10.63 13.16
N ALA A 79 -0.11 -10.30 14.36
CA ALA A 79 1.21 -9.70 14.56
C ALA A 79 2.37 -10.61 14.10
N GLU A 80 2.12 -11.90 13.97
CA GLU A 80 3.05 -12.90 13.43
C GLU A 80 3.52 -12.52 12.01
N ASN A 81 2.72 -11.88 11.19
CA ASN A 81 3.16 -11.40 9.88
C ASN A 81 4.34 -10.42 9.98
N LEU A 82 4.35 -9.57 11.01
CA LEU A 82 5.49 -8.69 11.28
C LEU A 82 6.69 -9.51 11.78
N LEU A 83 6.48 -10.40 12.75
CA LEU A 83 7.56 -11.21 13.32
C LEU A 83 8.21 -12.08 12.24
N GLU A 84 7.42 -12.69 11.36
CA GLU A 84 7.90 -13.46 10.22
C GLU A 84 8.79 -12.60 9.31
N LEU A 85 8.38 -11.38 8.97
CA LEU A 85 9.21 -10.45 8.19
C LEU A 85 10.54 -10.16 8.89
N LEU A 86 10.54 -9.87 10.19
CA LEU A 86 11.76 -9.59 10.95
C LEU A 86 12.72 -10.78 10.94
N LEU A 87 12.20 -12.00 11.14
CA LEU A 87 12.99 -13.22 11.10
C LEU A 87 13.54 -13.50 9.69
N MET A 88 12.77 -13.24 8.63
CA MET A 88 13.26 -13.36 7.26
C MET A 88 14.40 -12.37 6.97
N ILE A 89 14.30 -11.13 7.46
CA ILE A 89 15.36 -10.12 7.29
C ILE A 89 16.65 -10.58 8.00
N ASP A 90 16.57 -11.00 9.27
CA ASP A 90 17.73 -11.50 10.02
C ASP A 90 18.35 -12.72 9.36
N ALA A 91 17.53 -13.68 8.92
CA ALA A 91 17.99 -14.88 8.24
C ALA A 91 18.72 -14.54 6.92
N ALA A 92 18.21 -13.59 6.13
CA ALA A 92 18.83 -13.12 4.89
C ALA A 92 20.20 -12.46 5.15
N ARG A 93 20.30 -11.63 6.21
CA ARG A 93 21.56 -11.00 6.63
C ARG A 93 22.59 -12.06 7.03
N ARG A 94 22.18 -13.04 7.85
CA ARG A 94 23.08 -14.14 8.28
C ARG A 94 23.50 -15.05 7.14
N ALA A 95 22.67 -15.19 6.09
CA ALA A 95 22.98 -15.91 4.88
C ALA A 95 23.87 -15.11 3.90
N SER A 96 24.35 -13.93 4.30
CA SER A 96 25.25 -13.04 3.54
C SER A 96 24.61 -12.50 2.26
N ALA A 97 23.32 -12.17 2.27
CA ALA A 97 22.71 -11.37 1.22
C ALA A 97 23.46 -10.04 1.06
N TYR A 98 23.65 -9.58 -0.19
CA TYR A 98 24.29 -8.30 -0.48
C TYR A 98 23.47 -7.13 0.06
N LYS A 99 22.16 -7.13 -0.24
CA LYS A 99 21.19 -6.19 0.31
C LYS A 99 19.89 -6.90 0.63
N VAL A 100 19.19 -6.44 1.66
CA VAL A 100 17.88 -6.93 2.07
C VAL A 100 16.87 -5.78 1.97
N VAL A 101 15.90 -5.93 1.08
CA VAL A 101 14.83 -4.94 0.84
C VAL A 101 13.52 -5.49 1.40
N ALA A 102 12.95 -4.81 2.39
CA ALA A 102 11.63 -5.13 2.91
C ALA A 102 10.55 -4.52 2.00
N VAL A 103 9.81 -5.36 1.28
CA VAL A 103 8.69 -4.96 0.42
C VAL A 103 7.41 -5.16 1.21
N ILE A 104 6.82 -4.07 1.69
CA ILE A 104 5.69 -4.07 2.63
C ILE A 104 4.50 -3.38 1.97
N PRO A 105 3.67 -4.12 1.18
CA PRO A 105 2.52 -3.52 0.47
C PRO A 105 1.53 -2.84 1.41
N TYR A 106 1.29 -3.42 2.60
CA TYR A 106 0.56 -2.79 3.69
C TYR A 106 1.43 -2.71 4.94
N TYR A 107 1.74 -1.48 5.37
CA TYR A 107 2.46 -1.21 6.60
C TYR A 107 1.48 -1.13 7.78
N GLY A 108 1.41 -2.19 8.55
CA GLY A 108 0.56 -2.27 9.75
C GLY A 108 0.98 -1.26 10.82
N TYR A 109 0.06 -0.96 11.74
CA TYR A 109 0.24 0.05 12.80
C TYR A 109 0.51 1.48 12.30
N ALA A 110 0.38 1.77 11.00
CA ALA A 110 0.57 3.09 10.42
C ALA A 110 -0.36 4.15 11.03
N ARG A 111 -1.56 3.74 11.50
CA ARG A 111 -2.51 4.62 12.21
C ARG A 111 -2.04 5.06 13.61
N GLN A 112 -0.95 4.46 14.13
CA GLN A 112 -0.31 4.84 15.39
C GLN A 112 0.96 5.67 15.11
N ASP A 113 0.83 6.70 14.27
CA ASP A 113 1.92 7.58 13.83
C ASP A 113 2.29 8.67 14.85
N ARG A 114 1.40 8.93 15.79
CA ARG A 114 1.55 9.98 16.82
C ARG A 114 0.84 9.59 18.10
N LYS A 115 1.13 10.31 19.16
CA LYS A 115 0.37 10.19 20.41
C LYS A 115 -0.94 10.98 20.28
N ASP A 116 -2.04 10.26 20.07
CA ASP A 116 -3.40 10.80 20.09
C ASP A 116 -4.00 10.88 21.50
N LYS A 117 -3.37 10.19 22.46
CA LYS A 117 -3.74 10.12 23.88
C LYS A 117 -2.50 10.10 24.77
N PRO A 118 -2.64 10.46 26.05
CA PRO A 118 -1.58 10.25 27.02
C PRO A 118 -1.22 8.75 27.16
N ARG A 119 0.06 8.45 27.34
CA ARG A 119 0.58 7.12 27.69
C ARG A 119 0.36 6.03 26.63
N VAL A 120 0.28 6.42 25.35
CA VAL A 120 0.24 5.48 24.23
C VAL A 120 1.59 5.42 23.51
N ALA A 121 1.83 4.32 22.81
CA ALA A 121 2.99 4.14 21.96
C ALA A 121 2.85 4.94 20.65
N ILE A 122 3.97 5.15 19.95
CA ILE A 122 4.01 5.48 18.53
C ILE A 122 4.38 4.18 17.79
N GLY A 123 3.36 3.34 17.53
CA GLY A 123 3.56 1.99 17.01
C GLY A 123 4.28 1.96 15.67
N SER A 124 3.96 2.88 14.76
CA SER A 124 4.62 2.95 13.46
C SER A 124 6.13 3.25 13.56
N LYS A 125 6.57 4.10 14.52
CA LYS A 125 8.01 4.33 14.76
C LYS A 125 8.68 3.10 15.38
N LEU A 126 8.01 2.42 16.30
CA LEU A 126 8.56 1.19 16.90
C LEU A 126 8.80 0.12 15.83
N LEU A 127 7.83 -0.11 14.94
CA LEU A 127 7.97 -1.09 13.85
C LEU A 127 9.09 -0.70 12.88
N ALA A 128 9.19 0.58 12.53
CA ALA A 128 10.27 1.07 11.68
C ALA A 128 11.64 0.75 12.30
N ASN A 129 11.82 1.02 13.59
CA ASN A 129 13.05 0.69 14.31
C ASN A 129 13.34 -0.81 14.32
N MET A 130 12.34 -1.66 14.52
CA MET A 130 12.51 -3.13 14.51
C MET A 130 12.96 -3.64 13.14
N ILE A 131 12.36 -3.14 12.04
CA ILE A 131 12.73 -3.50 10.67
C ILE A 131 14.18 -3.09 10.35
N VAL A 132 14.57 -1.87 10.76
CA VAL A 132 15.95 -1.39 10.61
C VAL A 132 16.92 -2.23 11.45
N ALA A 133 16.57 -2.49 12.72
CA ALA A 133 17.41 -3.29 13.62
C ALA A 133 17.55 -4.75 13.17
N ALA A 134 16.53 -5.34 12.53
CA ALA A 134 16.62 -6.68 11.93
C ALA A 134 17.59 -6.73 10.74
N GLY A 135 17.92 -5.59 10.14
CA GLY A 135 18.96 -5.48 9.10
C GLY A 135 18.45 -5.19 7.70
N ALA A 136 17.25 -4.64 7.53
CA ALA A 136 16.80 -4.14 6.24
C ALA A 136 17.68 -2.96 5.77
N ASP A 137 18.02 -2.94 4.47
CA ASP A 137 18.79 -1.86 3.83
C ASP A 137 17.88 -0.82 3.15
N ARG A 138 16.63 -1.19 2.86
CA ARG A 138 15.60 -0.36 2.19
C ARG A 138 14.21 -0.89 2.49
N VAL A 139 13.22 -0.01 2.46
CA VAL A 139 11.80 -0.36 2.49
C VAL A 139 11.13 0.10 1.19
N ILE A 140 10.29 -0.74 0.60
CA ILE A 140 9.35 -0.38 -0.46
C ILE A 140 7.95 -0.59 0.11
N THR A 141 7.13 0.45 0.16
CA THR A 141 5.78 0.39 0.71
C THR A 141 4.81 1.24 -0.10
N MET A 142 3.53 1.15 0.21
CA MET A 142 2.48 1.87 -0.51
C MET A 142 1.54 2.59 0.46
N ASP A 143 1.09 3.78 0.10
CA ASP A 143 0.05 4.57 0.78
C ASP A 143 0.11 4.52 2.30
N LEU A 144 1.23 4.95 2.86
CA LEU A 144 1.35 5.14 4.30
C LEU A 144 0.23 6.06 4.80
N HIS A 145 -0.43 5.68 5.90
CA HIS A 145 -1.52 6.46 6.50
C HIS A 145 -1.17 7.94 6.71
N ALA A 146 0.09 8.19 7.04
CA ALA A 146 0.65 9.52 7.14
C ALA A 146 1.99 9.57 6.39
N PRO A 147 2.16 10.43 5.37
CA PRO A 147 3.37 10.46 4.54
C PRO A 147 4.66 10.67 5.35
N GLN A 148 4.59 11.37 6.48
CA GLN A 148 5.73 11.61 7.38
C GLN A 148 6.28 10.33 8.05
N ILE A 149 5.57 9.20 8.01
CA ILE A 149 6.06 7.90 8.52
C ILE A 149 7.34 7.48 7.78
N GLN A 150 7.55 7.92 6.53
CA GLN A 150 8.81 7.73 5.81
C GLN A 150 10.01 8.21 6.63
N GLY A 151 9.87 9.31 7.36
CA GLY A 151 10.90 9.86 8.23
C GLY A 151 11.13 9.09 9.55
N TYR A 152 10.38 8.00 9.79
CA TYR A 152 10.62 7.13 10.95
C TYR A 152 11.69 6.08 10.68
N PHE A 153 12.04 5.86 9.43
CA PHE A 153 13.08 4.94 9.02
C PHE A 153 14.41 5.68 8.87
N ASP A 154 15.48 5.10 9.40
CA ASP A 154 16.85 5.57 9.22
C ASP A 154 17.52 4.93 7.98
N ILE A 155 16.72 4.34 7.08
CA ILE A 155 17.09 3.76 5.80
C ILE A 155 16.19 4.30 4.70
N PRO A 156 16.59 4.22 3.41
CA PRO A 156 15.75 4.68 2.30
C PRO A 156 14.37 4.00 2.26
N VAL A 157 13.34 4.81 1.99
CA VAL A 157 11.96 4.35 1.82
C VAL A 157 11.45 4.78 0.45
N ASP A 158 11.03 3.81 -0.35
CA ASP A 158 10.30 4.02 -1.59
C ASP A 158 8.80 3.93 -1.26
N HIS A 159 8.13 5.08 -1.18
CA HIS A 159 6.71 5.17 -0.85
C HIS A 159 5.89 5.30 -2.12
N LEU A 160 5.29 4.19 -2.59
CA LEU A 160 4.45 4.14 -3.79
C LEU A 160 3.06 4.74 -3.51
N ASP A 161 2.40 5.23 -4.55
CA ASP A 161 1.10 5.88 -4.48
C ASP A 161 0.06 5.11 -5.31
N SER A 162 -1.13 4.87 -4.75
CA SER A 162 -2.21 4.15 -5.42
C SER A 162 -2.86 4.91 -6.56
N SER A 163 -2.57 6.18 -6.74
CA SER A 163 -3.03 6.94 -7.90
C SER A 163 -2.60 6.30 -9.21
N ALA A 164 -1.42 5.66 -9.25
CA ALA A 164 -0.95 4.89 -10.40
C ALA A 164 -1.88 3.72 -10.78
N ILE A 165 -2.66 3.21 -9.81
CA ILE A 165 -3.63 2.12 -10.00
C ILE A 165 -5.04 2.67 -10.22
N PHE A 166 -5.44 3.70 -9.46
CA PHE A 166 -6.82 4.20 -9.50
C PHE A 166 -7.10 5.10 -10.69
N ILE A 167 -6.14 5.92 -11.15
CA ILE A 167 -6.35 6.84 -12.27
C ILE A 167 -6.75 6.09 -13.54
N PRO A 168 -6.00 5.07 -14.01
CA PRO A 168 -6.38 4.33 -15.21
C PRO A 168 -7.75 3.66 -15.09
N TYR A 169 -8.12 3.23 -13.86
CA TYR A 169 -9.42 2.65 -13.62
C TYR A 169 -10.54 3.71 -13.71
N ILE A 170 -10.36 4.88 -13.10
CA ILE A 170 -11.35 5.98 -13.15
C ILE A 170 -11.56 6.45 -14.60
N GLU A 171 -10.50 6.54 -15.40
CA GLU A 171 -10.59 6.90 -16.81
C GLU A 171 -11.47 5.91 -17.62
N GLN A 172 -11.36 4.60 -17.32
CA GLN A 172 -12.17 3.56 -17.95
C GLN A 172 -13.66 3.65 -17.60
N LEU A 173 -14.01 4.19 -16.42
CA LEU A 173 -15.39 4.34 -15.98
C LEU A 173 -16.18 5.38 -16.78
N ARG A 174 -15.50 6.35 -17.42
CA ARG A 174 -16.09 7.45 -18.23
C ARG A 174 -17.21 8.17 -17.49
N LEU A 175 -16.98 8.52 -16.21
CA LEU A 175 -17.95 9.19 -15.36
C LEU A 175 -18.21 10.61 -15.86
N GLU A 176 -19.50 10.98 -15.89
CA GLU A 176 -19.91 12.34 -16.22
C GLU A 176 -19.95 13.20 -14.95
N ASN A 177 -19.62 14.50 -15.07
CA ASN A 177 -19.63 15.43 -13.93
C ASN A 177 -18.87 14.84 -12.71
N LEU A 178 -17.68 14.27 -12.96
CA LEU A 178 -16.85 13.62 -11.95
C LEU A 178 -16.49 14.60 -10.82
N THR A 179 -16.70 14.17 -9.60
CA THR A 179 -16.31 14.89 -8.37
C THR A 179 -15.63 13.93 -7.41
N PHE A 180 -14.54 14.34 -6.79
CA PHE A 180 -13.86 13.54 -5.77
C PHE A 180 -14.32 13.94 -4.38
N ALA A 181 -14.42 12.97 -3.47
CA ALA A 181 -14.79 13.22 -2.09
C ALA A 181 -13.73 12.69 -1.13
N ALA A 182 -13.31 13.55 -0.21
CA ALA A 182 -12.48 13.16 0.92
C ALA A 182 -13.37 12.69 2.08
N PRO A 183 -13.17 11.47 2.62
CA PRO A 183 -13.97 10.97 3.74
C PRO A 183 -13.67 11.70 5.06
N ASP A 184 -12.59 12.49 5.11
CA ASP A 184 -12.25 13.42 6.19
C ASP A 184 -11.23 14.48 5.72
N VAL A 185 -10.93 15.45 6.59
CA VAL A 185 -10.00 16.54 6.31
C VAL A 185 -8.56 16.04 6.11
N GLY A 186 -8.17 14.94 6.77
CA GLY A 186 -6.81 14.39 6.71
C GLY A 186 -6.44 13.86 5.33
N SER A 187 -7.39 13.31 4.59
CA SER A 187 -7.20 12.76 3.24
C SER A 187 -7.28 13.82 2.13
N ALA A 188 -7.70 15.07 2.45
CA ALA A 188 -8.00 16.11 1.45
C ALA A 188 -6.82 16.45 0.53
N ASN A 189 -5.57 16.45 1.02
CA ASN A 189 -4.41 16.78 0.19
C ASN A 189 -4.14 15.74 -0.89
N ARG A 190 -4.20 14.45 -0.54
CA ARG A 190 -4.05 13.34 -1.51
C ARG A 190 -5.11 13.41 -2.61
N ILE A 191 -6.36 13.65 -2.23
CA ILE A 191 -7.49 13.67 -3.15
C ILE A 191 -7.43 14.88 -4.07
N ARG A 192 -6.93 16.03 -3.58
CA ARG A 192 -6.73 17.23 -4.41
C ARG A 192 -5.79 16.97 -5.59
N GLU A 193 -4.76 16.17 -5.42
CA GLU A 193 -3.83 15.83 -6.49
C GLU A 193 -4.51 15.01 -7.59
N ILE A 194 -5.30 14.00 -7.19
CA ILE A 194 -6.09 13.19 -8.13
C ILE A 194 -7.17 14.04 -8.82
N ALA A 195 -7.89 14.87 -8.08
CA ALA A 195 -8.89 15.78 -8.63
C ALA A 195 -8.27 16.74 -9.65
N SER A 196 -7.08 17.27 -9.37
CA SER A 196 -6.33 18.14 -10.29
C SER A 196 -5.94 17.41 -11.57
N TYR A 197 -5.59 16.12 -11.51
CA TYR A 197 -5.30 15.32 -12.70
C TYR A 197 -6.50 15.25 -13.67
N PHE A 198 -7.71 15.07 -13.10
CA PHE A 198 -8.95 15.00 -13.87
C PHE A 198 -9.58 16.36 -14.18
N ASN A 199 -8.99 17.47 -13.72
CA ASN A 199 -9.61 18.80 -13.73
C ASN A 199 -11.03 18.77 -13.14
N ALA A 200 -11.22 18.00 -12.05
CA ALA A 200 -12.48 17.76 -11.38
C ALA A 200 -12.56 18.51 -10.04
N GLU A 201 -13.78 18.78 -9.61
CA GLU A 201 -14.02 19.36 -8.29
C GLU A 201 -13.79 18.37 -7.16
N MET A 202 -13.61 18.88 -5.94
CA MET A 202 -13.44 18.09 -4.73
C MET A 202 -14.36 18.60 -3.63
N VAL A 203 -14.97 17.66 -2.89
CA VAL A 203 -15.75 17.90 -1.69
C VAL A 203 -15.15 17.16 -0.48
N ILE A 204 -15.50 17.60 0.72
CA ILE A 204 -15.01 16.98 1.97
C ILE A 204 -16.20 16.55 2.81
N CYS A 205 -16.20 15.29 3.29
CA CYS A 205 -17.13 14.77 4.28
C CYS A 205 -16.53 14.99 5.68
N ASP A 206 -16.81 16.14 6.29
CA ASP A 206 -16.26 16.46 7.60
C ASP A 206 -17.04 15.79 8.73
N LYS A 207 -16.28 15.16 9.65
CA LYS A 207 -16.82 14.39 10.78
C LYS A 207 -16.69 15.18 12.08
N HIS A 208 -17.80 15.62 12.63
CA HIS A 208 -17.83 16.15 13.99
C HIS A 208 -18.00 15.01 15.01
N ARG A 209 -16.96 14.73 15.78
CA ARG A 209 -17.00 13.77 16.87
C ARG A 209 -17.31 14.47 18.18
N LYS A 210 -18.41 14.12 18.87
CA LYS A 210 -18.69 14.58 20.24
C LYS A 210 -17.93 13.79 21.29
N ARG A 211 -17.60 12.51 21.01
CA ARG A 211 -16.77 11.60 21.85
C ARG A 211 -15.97 10.64 20.98
N ALA A 212 -14.92 10.04 21.56
CA ALA A 212 -14.18 8.97 20.90
C ALA A 212 -15.16 7.83 20.52
N ASN A 213 -15.16 7.44 19.25
CA ASN A 213 -15.99 6.40 18.63
C ASN A 213 -17.48 6.73 18.40
N GLU A 214 -17.95 7.94 18.68
CA GLU A 214 -19.31 8.40 18.28
C GLU A 214 -19.22 9.47 17.18
N ILE A 215 -19.69 9.16 15.96
CA ILE A 215 -19.90 10.15 14.91
C ILE A 215 -21.22 10.84 15.22
N ALA A 216 -21.16 12.06 15.75
CA ALA A 216 -22.35 12.82 16.13
C ALA A 216 -23.05 13.46 14.92
N SER A 217 -22.27 13.94 13.95
CA SER A 217 -22.77 14.47 12.68
C SER A 217 -21.66 14.41 11.62
N MET A 218 -22.08 14.32 10.37
CA MET A 218 -21.20 14.43 9.21
C MET A 218 -21.80 15.47 8.28
N VAL A 219 -20.98 16.35 7.75
CA VAL A 219 -21.39 17.43 6.84
C VAL A 219 -20.59 17.34 5.56
N VAL A 220 -21.23 17.52 4.41
CA VAL A 220 -20.56 17.67 3.11
C VAL A 220 -20.24 19.15 2.88
N ILE A 221 -18.98 19.44 2.66
CA ILE A 221 -18.50 20.77 2.26
C ILE A 221 -18.26 20.75 0.76
N GLY A 222 -19.05 21.49 0.01
CA GLY A 222 -19.08 21.52 -1.45
C GLY A 222 -20.42 21.04 -2.02
N ASP A 223 -20.58 21.09 -3.35
CA ASP A 223 -21.79 20.68 -4.06
C ASP A 223 -21.57 19.36 -4.80
N VAL A 224 -22.52 18.44 -4.66
CA VAL A 224 -22.51 17.11 -5.30
C VAL A 224 -23.77 16.84 -6.13
N THR A 225 -24.62 17.87 -6.32
CA THR A 225 -25.90 17.73 -7.03
C THR A 225 -25.63 17.26 -8.47
N ASP A 226 -26.28 16.15 -8.86
CA ASP A 226 -26.16 15.50 -10.18
C ASP A 226 -24.72 15.15 -10.57
N ARG A 227 -23.88 14.79 -9.59
CA ARG A 227 -22.48 14.42 -9.80
C ARG A 227 -22.25 12.92 -9.60
N ASP A 228 -21.30 12.37 -10.38
CA ASP A 228 -20.70 11.06 -10.09
C ASP A 228 -19.55 11.26 -9.11
N VAL A 229 -19.71 10.75 -7.90
CA VAL A 229 -18.76 10.99 -6.81
C VAL A 229 -17.89 9.77 -6.57
N VAL A 230 -16.57 10.01 -6.49
CA VAL A 230 -15.57 9.00 -6.11
C VAL A 230 -14.95 9.36 -4.77
N LEU A 231 -15.28 8.59 -3.74
CA LEU A 231 -14.64 8.65 -2.42
C LEU A 231 -13.27 7.93 -2.50
N ILE A 232 -12.20 8.55 -1.98
CA ILE A 232 -10.89 7.91 -1.92
C ILE A 232 -10.36 7.94 -0.49
N ASP A 233 -9.85 6.78 -0.03
CA ASP A 233 -9.25 6.63 1.30
C ASP A 233 -7.99 5.73 1.21
N ASP A 234 -7.15 5.74 2.22
CA ASP A 234 -6.01 4.82 2.33
C ASP A 234 -6.42 3.47 2.91
N ILE A 235 -7.25 3.45 3.94
CA ILE A 235 -7.63 2.24 4.69
C ILE A 235 -9.15 2.11 4.82
N CYS A 236 -9.71 1.01 4.35
CA CYS A 236 -11.07 0.59 4.68
C CYS A 236 -11.01 -0.45 5.81
N ASP A 237 -11.30 -0.03 7.06
CA ASP A 237 -11.30 -0.93 8.22
C ASP A 237 -12.71 -1.55 8.41
N THR A 238 -13.63 -0.87 9.09
CA THR A 238 -14.99 -1.39 9.32
C THR A 238 -15.99 -1.05 8.22
N GLY A 239 -15.58 -0.27 7.21
CA GLY A 239 -16.46 0.20 6.13
C GLY A 239 -17.49 1.25 6.53
N GLY A 240 -17.73 1.43 7.83
CA GLY A 240 -18.79 2.30 8.32
C GLY A 240 -18.65 3.78 7.95
N THR A 241 -17.42 4.29 7.85
CA THR A 241 -17.18 5.67 7.40
C THR A 241 -17.56 5.84 5.92
N LEU A 242 -17.07 4.95 5.05
CA LEU A 242 -17.36 5.01 3.62
C LEU A 242 -18.86 4.86 3.34
N ALA A 243 -19.53 3.89 4.01
CA ALA A 243 -20.97 3.68 3.88
C ALA A 243 -21.78 4.92 4.32
N LYS A 244 -21.44 5.55 5.45
CA LYS A 244 -22.11 6.77 5.94
C LYS A 244 -21.84 7.97 5.04
N SER A 245 -20.59 8.15 4.58
CA SER A 245 -20.25 9.23 3.64
C SER A 245 -21.03 9.07 2.33
N ALA A 246 -21.13 7.84 1.81
CA ALA A 246 -21.90 7.56 0.60
C ALA A 246 -23.38 7.86 0.77
N GLY A 247 -23.99 7.46 1.89
CA GLY A 247 -25.37 7.79 2.21
C GLY A 247 -25.63 9.30 2.21
N LEU A 248 -24.78 10.06 2.91
CA LEU A 248 -24.89 11.50 2.97
C LEU A 248 -24.71 12.19 1.61
N LEU A 249 -23.75 11.73 0.79
CA LEU A 249 -23.56 12.26 -0.57
C LEU A 249 -24.78 12.00 -1.46
N ARG A 250 -25.42 10.82 -1.36
CA ARG A 250 -26.66 10.51 -2.05
C ARG A 250 -27.82 11.40 -1.58
N GLU A 251 -27.96 11.62 -0.27
CA GLU A 251 -28.94 12.54 0.31
C GLU A 251 -28.76 14.00 -0.16
N LYS A 252 -27.50 14.38 -0.45
CA LYS A 252 -27.14 15.69 -0.99
C LYS A 252 -27.30 15.78 -2.52
N GLY A 253 -27.83 14.75 -3.18
CA GLY A 253 -28.18 14.78 -4.59
C GLY A 253 -27.11 14.20 -5.53
N ALA A 254 -26.07 13.51 -5.02
CA ALA A 254 -25.12 12.82 -5.88
C ALA A 254 -25.83 11.77 -6.76
N ARG A 255 -25.52 11.73 -8.05
CA ARG A 255 -26.08 10.79 -9.02
C ARG A 255 -25.63 9.36 -8.76
N SER A 256 -24.34 9.19 -8.50
CA SER A 256 -23.73 7.91 -8.11
C SER A 256 -22.62 8.13 -7.09
N VAL A 257 -22.34 7.13 -6.26
CA VAL A 257 -21.20 7.17 -5.33
C VAL A 257 -20.44 5.85 -5.40
N ARG A 258 -19.14 5.94 -5.67
CA ARG A 258 -18.17 4.85 -5.61
C ARG A 258 -17.13 5.16 -4.55
N ALA A 259 -16.47 4.11 -4.05
CA ALA A 259 -15.35 4.29 -3.14
C ALA A 259 -14.11 3.55 -3.67
N MET A 260 -12.94 4.11 -3.42
CA MET A 260 -11.65 3.49 -3.70
C MET A 260 -10.79 3.52 -2.44
N CYS A 261 -10.14 2.39 -2.14
CA CYS A 261 -9.35 2.27 -0.93
C CYS A 261 -8.13 1.37 -1.18
N THR A 262 -6.96 1.83 -0.80
CA THR A 262 -5.72 1.08 -1.06
C THR A 262 -5.65 -0.18 -0.21
N HIS A 263 -6.00 -0.08 1.08
CA HIS A 263 -5.79 -1.18 2.04
C HIS A 263 -7.11 -1.72 2.58
N PRO A 264 -7.59 -2.88 2.08
CA PRO A 264 -8.83 -3.50 2.52
C PRO A 264 -8.63 -4.32 3.80
N VAL A 265 -8.52 -3.65 4.95
CA VAL A 265 -8.45 -4.34 6.25
C VAL A 265 -9.74 -5.12 6.50
N LEU A 266 -10.87 -4.54 6.18
CA LEU A 266 -12.22 -5.12 6.18
C LEU A 266 -12.52 -5.95 7.44
N SER A 267 -12.33 -5.31 8.60
CA SER A 267 -12.56 -5.94 9.89
C SER A 267 -14.02 -5.88 10.34
N GLY A 268 -14.39 -6.74 11.28
CA GLY A 268 -15.73 -6.79 11.88
C GLY A 268 -16.82 -6.94 10.81
N ASN A 269 -17.80 -6.03 10.81
CA ASN A 269 -18.95 -6.05 9.91
C ASN A 269 -18.71 -5.32 8.57
N ALA A 270 -17.43 -5.13 8.16
CA ALA A 270 -17.10 -4.31 7.00
C ALA A 270 -17.83 -4.76 5.72
N TYR A 271 -17.85 -6.06 5.44
CA TYR A 271 -18.52 -6.60 4.26
C TYR A 271 -20.00 -6.28 4.25
N ALA A 272 -20.72 -6.52 5.36
CA ALA A 272 -22.14 -6.16 5.48
C ALA A 272 -22.35 -4.65 5.34
N ASN A 273 -21.53 -3.82 6.00
CA ASN A 273 -21.63 -2.37 5.89
C ASN A 273 -21.47 -1.87 4.45
N ILE A 274 -20.60 -2.51 3.64
CA ILE A 274 -20.41 -2.15 2.23
C ILE A 274 -21.55 -2.71 1.36
N ASP A 275 -21.94 -3.97 1.56
CA ASP A 275 -23.00 -4.61 0.78
C ASP A 275 -24.36 -3.94 0.97
N ASP A 276 -24.68 -3.49 2.21
CA ASP A 276 -25.91 -2.79 2.56
C ASP A 276 -25.88 -1.29 2.23
N SER A 277 -24.72 -0.73 1.88
CA SER A 277 -24.56 0.70 1.58
C SER A 277 -25.13 1.08 0.22
N VAL A 278 -25.26 2.37 -0.03
CA VAL A 278 -25.62 2.95 -1.33
C VAL A 278 -24.44 3.04 -2.31
N LEU A 279 -23.27 2.54 -1.95
CA LEU A 279 -22.13 2.46 -2.85
C LEU A 279 -22.46 1.56 -4.05
N GLU A 280 -22.13 2.00 -5.24
CA GLU A 280 -22.20 1.15 -6.43
C GLU A 280 -21.08 0.10 -6.41
N GLU A 281 -19.88 0.51 -5.99
CA GLU A 281 -18.73 -0.37 -5.81
C GLU A 281 -17.75 0.20 -4.77
N LEU A 282 -17.00 -0.68 -4.12
CA LEU A 282 -15.77 -0.41 -3.41
C LEU A 282 -14.61 -1.04 -4.18
N VAL A 283 -13.75 -0.22 -4.75
CA VAL A 283 -12.52 -0.68 -5.42
C VAL A 283 -11.38 -0.69 -4.42
N VAL A 284 -10.68 -1.81 -4.31
CA VAL A 284 -9.56 -1.98 -3.37
C VAL A 284 -8.31 -2.52 -4.08
N CYS A 285 -7.14 -2.30 -3.48
CA CYS A 285 -5.92 -2.95 -3.95
C CYS A 285 -5.69 -4.29 -3.23
N ASP A 286 -4.95 -5.19 -3.87
CA ASP A 286 -4.58 -6.49 -3.30
C ASP A 286 -3.38 -6.43 -2.34
N THR A 287 -3.25 -5.34 -1.57
CA THR A 287 -2.24 -5.18 -0.52
C THR A 287 -2.49 -6.05 0.72
N ILE A 288 -3.77 -6.42 0.93
CA ILE A 288 -4.25 -7.36 1.95
C ILE A 288 -5.22 -8.33 1.25
N PRO A 289 -5.14 -9.64 1.50
CA PRO A 289 -6.05 -10.59 0.87
C PRO A 289 -7.49 -10.42 1.41
N LEU A 290 -8.47 -10.49 0.51
CA LEU A 290 -9.87 -10.50 0.93
C LEU A 290 -10.22 -11.79 1.65
N ARG A 291 -10.94 -11.69 2.77
CA ARG A 291 -11.39 -12.83 3.57
C ARG A 291 -12.73 -13.40 3.09
N GLN A 292 -13.53 -12.59 2.39
CA GLN A 292 -14.87 -12.95 1.91
C GLN A 292 -15.07 -12.41 0.50
N LYS A 293 -16.02 -12.99 -0.24
CA LYS A 293 -16.47 -12.46 -1.53
C LYS A 293 -17.61 -11.48 -1.30
N SER A 294 -17.61 -10.40 -2.07
CA SER A 294 -18.71 -9.42 -2.16
C SER A 294 -18.86 -9.01 -3.61
N SER A 295 -20.10 -8.85 -4.06
CA SER A 295 -20.39 -8.37 -5.42
C SER A 295 -20.08 -6.90 -5.60
N LYS A 296 -19.98 -6.12 -4.50
CA LYS A 296 -19.65 -4.70 -4.52
C LYS A 296 -18.16 -4.42 -4.38
N ILE A 297 -17.33 -5.42 -4.04
CA ILE A 297 -15.89 -5.22 -3.84
C ILE A 297 -15.12 -5.68 -5.06
N LYS A 298 -14.46 -4.76 -5.74
CA LYS A 298 -13.56 -5.00 -6.87
C LYS A 298 -12.11 -4.86 -6.44
N VAL A 299 -11.27 -5.81 -6.86
CA VAL A 299 -9.84 -5.82 -6.52
C VAL A 299 -9.01 -5.43 -7.73
N LEU A 300 -8.12 -4.45 -7.56
CA LEU A 300 -7.09 -4.08 -8.53
C LEU A 300 -5.73 -4.54 -8.00
N SER A 301 -4.91 -5.13 -8.88
CA SER A 301 -3.61 -5.64 -8.45
C SER A 301 -2.55 -4.54 -8.46
N VAL A 302 -1.74 -4.50 -7.41
CA VAL A 302 -0.56 -3.64 -7.29
C VAL A 302 0.72 -4.34 -7.76
N ALA A 303 0.62 -5.57 -8.25
CA ALA A 303 1.77 -6.41 -8.54
C ALA A 303 2.71 -5.81 -9.58
N GLU A 304 2.18 -5.23 -10.66
CA GLU A 304 2.98 -4.58 -11.71
C GLU A 304 3.75 -3.38 -11.15
N LEU A 305 3.09 -2.52 -10.37
CA LEU A 305 3.72 -1.35 -9.75
C LEU A 305 4.88 -1.76 -8.83
N PHE A 306 4.66 -2.78 -7.98
CA PHE A 306 5.73 -3.30 -7.11
C PHE A 306 6.85 -3.97 -7.91
N ALA A 307 6.54 -4.72 -8.96
CA ALA A 307 7.56 -5.33 -9.82
C ALA A 307 8.46 -4.28 -10.49
N VAL A 308 7.87 -3.17 -10.97
CA VAL A 308 8.63 -2.05 -11.54
C VAL A 308 9.47 -1.36 -10.46
N ALA A 309 8.93 -1.12 -9.26
CA ALA A 309 9.67 -0.53 -8.15
C ALA A 309 10.86 -1.42 -7.72
N ILE A 310 10.66 -2.73 -7.61
CA ILE A 310 11.71 -3.71 -7.31
C ILE A 310 12.79 -3.68 -8.40
N ARG A 311 12.40 -3.68 -9.66
CA ARG A 311 13.33 -3.62 -10.81
C ARG A 311 14.16 -2.34 -10.77
N ASN A 312 13.52 -1.18 -10.54
CA ASN A 312 14.20 0.10 -10.45
C ASN A 312 15.17 0.16 -9.26
N ALA A 313 14.77 -0.40 -8.11
CA ALA A 313 15.65 -0.50 -6.94
C ALA A 313 16.86 -1.39 -7.20
N PHE A 314 16.68 -2.53 -7.89
CA PHE A 314 17.74 -3.44 -8.28
C PHE A 314 18.70 -2.81 -9.30
N GLU A 315 18.15 -2.18 -10.33
CA GLU A 315 18.91 -1.55 -11.43
C GLU A 315 19.43 -0.15 -11.08
N ASN A 316 19.24 0.33 -9.84
CA ASN A 316 19.60 1.69 -9.40
C ASN A 316 18.97 2.79 -10.28
N ARG A 317 17.74 2.54 -10.79
CA ARG A 317 16.98 3.51 -11.59
C ARG A 317 16.07 4.34 -10.70
N SER A 318 15.69 5.53 -11.19
CA SER A 318 14.74 6.40 -10.52
C SER A 318 13.33 5.77 -10.49
N ILE A 319 12.64 5.91 -9.36
CA ILE A 319 11.22 5.57 -9.19
C ILE A 319 10.29 6.75 -9.44
N THR A 320 10.83 7.96 -9.72
CA THR A 320 10.04 9.20 -9.87
C THR A 320 8.94 9.07 -10.93
N GLY A 321 9.19 8.31 -12.00
CA GLY A 321 8.19 8.07 -13.06
C GLY A 321 6.95 7.29 -12.62
N LEU A 322 6.97 6.68 -11.43
CA LEU A 322 5.85 5.93 -10.85
C LEU A 322 4.85 6.83 -10.11
N PHE A 323 5.15 8.13 -9.94
CA PHE A 323 4.30 9.06 -9.20
C PHE A 323 3.47 9.95 -10.12
N ILE A 324 2.26 10.31 -9.66
CA ILE A 324 1.33 11.19 -10.38
C ILE A 324 1.94 12.55 -10.70
N HIS A 325 2.80 13.10 -9.84
CA HIS A 325 3.47 14.37 -10.07
C HIS A 325 4.33 14.40 -11.33
N SER A 326 4.91 13.26 -11.74
CA SER A 326 5.67 13.17 -12.99
C SER A 326 4.75 13.23 -14.20
N GLN A 327 3.52 12.72 -14.09
CA GLN A 327 2.53 12.73 -15.17
C GLN A 327 1.88 14.13 -15.32
N LEU A 328 1.66 14.85 -14.20
CA LEU A 328 1.14 16.23 -14.22
C LEU A 328 2.14 17.25 -14.80
N ARG A 329 3.45 17.00 -14.71
CA ARG A 329 4.47 17.89 -15.31
C ARG A 329 4.60 17.74 -16.83
N ASN A 330 4.07 16.67 -17.40
CA ASN A 330 4.14 16.36 -18.82
C ASN A 330 2.84 16.67 -19.58
N LYS A 331 1.80 17.18 -18.91
CA LYS A 331 0.58 17.77 -19.46
C LYS A 331 0.63 19.30 -19.39
#